data_e0b1d09ac5a492288e01d3c06ec878e6
#
_entry.id   e0b1d09ac5a492288e01d3c06ec878e6
#
_cell.length_a   1.000
_cell.length_b   1.000
_cell.length_c   1.000
_cell.angle_alpha   90.00
_cell.angle_beta   90.00
_cell.angle_gamma   90.00
#
_symmetry.space_group_name_H-M   'P 1'
#
loop_
_entity.id
_entity.type
_entity.pdbx_description
1 polymer ?
#
loop_
_entity_poly.entity_id
_entity_poly.type
_entity_poly.pdbx_seq_one_letter_code
_entity_poly.pdbx_strand_id
1 'polypeptide(L)'
;MMEQAAHGRSRKGGDELFFGPFQGMHRARMVKPLDGAQWTGITTSIAADLLKAGKVQAILTMVSDSNDRWKPKPALITSASDMDRARGMRMGFAPLLALLEEAQARRFSRLAVIGIPCQIYALRKLEDQLGLDRLYVIGTPCSDNTTTEN
;
A
#
# COMPACT_ATOMS: atom_id res chain seq x y z
N MET A 1 -5.94 -21.52 -13.34
CA MET A 1 -4.82 -21.21 -12.41
C MET A 1 -4.91 -19.75 -12.05
N MET A 2 -4.69 -19.37 -10.78
CA MET A 2 -4.88 -18.00 -10.27
C MET A 2 -3.98 -16.97 -10.98
N GLU A 3 -2.75 -17.32 -11.32
CA GLU A 3 -1.81 -16.43 -12.02
C GLU A 3 -2.27 -16.04 -13.42
N GLN A 4 -2.78 -17.01 -14.18
CA GLN A 4 -3.33 -16.73 -15.51
C GLN A 4 -4.50 -15.76 -15.45
N ALA A 5 -5.37 -15.91 -14.44
CA ALA A 5 -6.51 -15.00 -14.24
C ALA A 5 -6.07 -13.60 -13.79
N ALA A 6 -5.06 -13.53 -12.92
CA ALA A 6 -4.60 -12.26 -12.36
C ALA A 6 -3.65 -11.48 -13.28
N HIS A 7 -2.84 -12.16 -14.10
CA HIS A 7 -1.77 -11.54 -14.88
C HIS A 7 -1.86 -11.77 -16.39
N GLY A 8 -2.90 -12.46 -16.85
CA GLY A 8 -3.08 -12.81 -18.27
C GLY A 8 -2.03 -13.82 -18.79
N ARG A 9 -1.17 -14.34 -17.94
CA ARG A 9 -0.12 -15.31 -18.27
C ARG A 9 0.31 -16.16 -17.07
N SER A 10 0.91 -17.28 -17.36
CA SER A 10 1.60 -18.10 -16.36
C SER A 10 3.01 -17.57 -16.10
N ARG A 11 3.61 -18.04 -14.99
CA ARG A 11 5.03 -17.78 -14.65
C ARG A 11 5.96 -18.29 -15.76
N LYS A 12 7.01 -17.54 -16.00
CA LYS A 12 8.20 -17.98 -16.73
C LYS A 12 9.16 -18.64 -15.71
N GLY A 13 10.13 -19.35 -16.10
CA GLY A 13 11.14 -19.90 -15.19
C GLY A 13 12.01 -18.82 -14.50
N GLY A 14 13.03 -19.26 -13.74
CA GLY A 14 13.98 -18.36 -13.09
C GLY A 14 13.36 -17.59 -11.91
N ASP A 15 13.62 -16.29 -11.84
CA ASP A 15 13.21 -15.43 -10.72
C ASP A 15 11.69 -15.41 -10.50
N GLU A 16 10.89 -15.61 -11.55
CA GLU A 16 9.43 -15.68 -11.42
C GLU A 16 8.93 -16.89 -10.62
N LEU A 17 9.77 -17.90 -10.40
CA LEU A 17 9.44 -19.03 -9.50
C LEU A 17 9.32 -18.55 -8.05
N PHE A 18 10.07 -17.51 -7.67
CA PHE A 18 10.12 -16.96 -6.32
C PHE A 18 9.25 -15.74 -6.16
N PHE A 19 9.19 -14.86 -7.15
CA PHE A 19 8.52 -13.56 -7.06
C PHE A 19 7.16 -13.52 -7.77
N GLY A 20 6.78 -14.57 -8.48
CA GLY A 20 5.62 -14.55 -9.37
C GLY A 20 5.88 -13.76 -10.65
N PRO A 21 4.87 -13.62 -11.54
CA PRO A 21 5.00 -12.84 -12.76
C PRO A 21 5.30 -11.37 -12.46
N PHE A 22 6.32 -10.80 -13.09
CA PHE A 22 6.67 -9.37 -12.97
C PHE A 22 7.03 -8.78 -14.34
N GLN A 23 6.95 -7.46 -14.46
CA GLN A 23 7.28 -6.73 -15.69
C GLN A 23 8.73 -6.21 -15.67
N GLY A 24 9.25 -5.90 -14.51
CA GLY A 24 10.62 -5.43 -14.32
C GLY A 24 11.01 -5.39 -12.85
N MET A 25 12.31 -5.49 -12.61
CA MET A 25 12.90 -5.38 -11.27
C MET A 25 13.83 -4.16 -11.25
N HIS A 26 13.68 -3.32 -10.25
CA HIS A 26 14.45 -2.10 -10.09
C HIS A 26 14.99 -1.98 -8.69
N ARG A 27 16.21 -1.50 -8.56
CA ARG A 27 16.80 -1.08 -7.29
C ARG A 27 16.77 0.44 -7.20
N ALA A 28 16.17 0.97 -6.14
CA ALA A 28 16.05 2.40 -5.93
C ALA A 28 16.38 2.80 -4.49
N ARG A 29 16.84 4.02 -4.30
CA ARG A 29 17.01 4.66 -3.00
C ARG A 29 16.71 6.14 -3.12
N MET A 30 16.28 6.76 -2.02
CA MET A 30 16.21 8.23 -1.95
C MET A 30 17.63 8.81 -1.90
N VAL A 31 17.86 9.89 -2.66
CA VAL A 31 19.14 10.65 -2.60
C VAL A 31 19.33 11.24 -1.20
N LYS A 32 18.25 11.74 -0.61
CA LYS A 32 18.19 12.18 0.79
C LYS A 32 17.19 11.28 1.51
N PRO A 33 17.64 10.34 2.35
CA PRO A 33 16.76 9.49 3.12
C PRO A 33 15.83 10.32 4.01
N LEU A 34 14.59 9.82 4.20
CA LEU A 34 13.63 10.46 5.09
C LEU A 34 13.84 10.00 6.53
N ASP A 35 13.97 10.94 7.46
CA ASP A 35 14.08 10.62 8.88
C ASP A 35 12.86 9.85 9.38
N GLY A 36 13.10 8.84 10.21
CA GLY A 36 12.05 7.99 10.76
C GLY A 36 11.42 7.01 9.76
N ALA A 37 11.83 7.02 8.49
CA ALA A 37 11.40 6.03 7.51
C ALA A 37 12.23 4.75 7.64
N GLN A 38 11.59 3.61 7.39
CA GLN A 38 12.32 2.37 7.21
C GLN A 38 13.12 2.47 5.89
N TRP A 39 14.38 2.05 5.91
CA TRP A 39 15.31 2.18 4.79
C TRP A 39 15.48 3.67 4.38
N THR A 40 15.20 4.01 3.13
CA THR A 40 15.35 5.38 2.65
C THR A 40 14.04 6.14 2.46
N GLY A 41 12.88 5.49 2.65
CA GLY A 41 11.56 6.12 2.55
C GLY A 41 10.95 6.15 1.14
N ILE A 42 11.37 5.27 0.24
CA ILE A 42 10.87 5.20 -1.15
C ILE A 42 9.34 5.06 -1.20
N THR A 43 8.75 4.15 -0.41
CA THR A 43 7.30 3.93 -0.38
C THR A 43 6.54 5.20 -0.02
N THR A 44 6.97 5.89 1.04
CA THR A 44 6.36 7.15 1.48
C THR A 44 6.51 8.25 0.43
N SER A 45 7.67 8.33 -0.21
CA SER A 45 7.93 9.34 -1.24
C SER A 45 7.10 9.12 -2.50
N ILE A 46 7.01 7.89 -3.00
CA ILE A 46 6.16 7.57 -4.16
C ILE A 46 4.70 7.97 -3.86
N ALA A 47 4.19 7.62 -2.68
CA ALA A 47 2.85 7.94 -2.27
C ALA A 47 2.62 9.47 -2.17
N ALA A 48 3.55 10.19 -1.54
CA ALA A 48 3.47 11.66 -1.47
C ALA A 48 3.50 12.32 -2.85
N ASP A 49 4.32 11.80 -3.76
CA ASP A 49 4.42 12.33 -5.12
C ASP A 49 3.18 12.04 -5.98
N LEU A 50 2.48 10.93 -5.75
CA LEU A 50 1.17 10.66 -6.37
C LEU A 50 0.13 11.71 -5.97
N LEU A 51 0.11 12.11 -4.69
CA LEU A 51 -0.76 13.19 -4.20
C LEU A 51 -0.36 14.55 -4.76
N LYS A 52 0.93 14.92 -4.69
CA LYS A 52 1.45 16.20 -5.22
C LYS A 52 1.16 16.38 -6.72
N ALA A 53 1.30 15.29 -7.47
CA ALA A 53 1.04 15.29 -8.91
C ALA A 53 -0.45 15.21 -9.27
N GLY A 54 -1.37 15.18 -8.30
CA GLY A 54 -2.81 15.06 -8.52
C GLY A 54 -3.21 13.73 -9.19
N LYS A 55 -2.34 12.71 -9.14
CA LYS A 55 -2.64 11.40 -9.71
C LYS A 55 -3.69 10.65 -8.91
N VAL A 56 -3.70 10.87 -7.60
CA VAL A 56 -4.68 10.34 -6.66
C VAL A 56 -5.25 11.44 -5.78
N GLN A 57 -6.44 11.22 -5.24
CA GLN A 57 -7.14 12.10 -4.31
C GLN A 57 -6.87 11.70 -2.86
N ALA A 58 -6.60 10.42 -2.63
CA ALA A 58 -6.30 9.91 -1.30
C ALA A 58 -5.42 8.66 -1.36
N ILE A 59 -4.76 8.41 -0.24
CA ILE A 59 -3.95 7.21 0.00
C ILE A 59 -4.48 6.48 1.22
N LEU A 60 -4.80 5.20 1.04
CA LEU A 60 -5.13 4.29 2.12
C LEU A 60 -3.83 3.67 2.63
N THR A 61 -3.52 3.86 3.89
CA THR A 61 -2.27 3.39 4.51
C THR A 61 -2.44 3.16 6.00
N MET A 62 -1.35 2.79 6.66
CA MET A 62 -1.28 2.65 8.11
C MET A 62 -0.47 3.78 8.73
N VAL A 63 -0.97 4.32 9.83
CA VAL A 63 -0.25 5.23 10.73
C VAL A 63 -0.10 4.59 12.10
N SER A 64 0.68 5.17 13.00
CA SER A 64 0.71 4.72 14.38
C SER A 64 -0.57 5.15 15.11
N ASP A 65 -1.05 4.31 16.02
CA ASP A 65 -2.05 4.72 16.98
C ASP A 65 -1.47 5.79 17.94
N SER A 66 -2.32 6.66 18.46
CA SER A 66 -1.91 7.74 19.35
C SER A 66 -1.36 7.26 20.70
N ASN A 67 -1.83 6.11 21.15
CA ASN A 67 -1.49 5.56 22.47
C ASN A 67 -0.42 4.47 22.39
N ASP A 68 -0.26 3.85 21.22
CA ASP A 68 0.72 2.81 20.97
C ASP A 68 1.34 2.98 19.58
N ARG A 69 2.59 3.46 19.54
CA ARG A 69 3.32 3.71 18.30
C ARG A 69 3.50 2.47 17.41
N TRP A 70 3.44 1.29 17.99
CA TRP A 70 3.62 0.02 17.27
C TRP A 70 2.29 -0.52 16.71
N LYS A 71 1.18 -0.10 17.30
CA LYS A 71 -0.15 -0.51 16.85
C LYS A 71 -0.52 0.19 15.54
N PRO A 72 -0.80 -0.56 14.46
CA PRO A 72 -1.23 0.03 13.21
C PRO A 72 -2.66 0.57 13.33
N LYS A 73 -2.88 1.76 12.79
CA LYS A 73 -4.19 2.37 12.63
C LYS A 73 -4.40 2.72 11.16
N PRO A 74 -5.50 2.29 10.53
CA PRO A 74 -5.82 2.69 9.17
C PRO A 74 -6.00 4.20 9.07
N ALA A 75 -5.50 4.80 8.00
CA ALA A 75 -5.65 6.23 7.73
C ALA A 75 -5.83 6.52 6.25
N LEU A 76 -6.79 7.39 5.95
CA LEU A 76 -7.03 7.96 4.64
C LEU A 76 -6.30 9.32 4.57
N ILE A 77 -5.23 9.37 3.80
CA ILE A 77 -4.37 10.56 3.69
C ILE A 77 -4.67 11.27 2.37
N THR A 78 -4.99 12.55 2.45
CA THR A 78 -5.34 13.41 1.29
C THR A 78 -4.32 14.51 1.02
N SER A 79 -3.37 14.73 1.93
CA SER A 79 -2.29 15.69 1.77
C SER A 79 -0.93 15.02 1.74
N ALA A 80 -0.06 15.45 0.84
CA ALA A 80 1.29 14.92 0.75
C ALA A 80 2.12 15.19 2.00
N SER A 81 1.88 16.30 2.72
CA SER A 81 2.54 16.61 4.00
C SER A 81 2.20 15.60 5.09
N ASP A 82 0.99 15.04 5.07
CA ASP A 82 0.54 14.09 6.09
C ASP A 82 1.11 12.68 5.90
N MET A 83 1.76 12.43 4.75
CA MET A 83 2.45 11.16 4.50
C MET A 83 3.56 10.86 5.49
N ASP A 84 4.09 11.86 6.17
CA ASP A 84 5.07 11.70 7.24
C ASP A 84 4.56 10.82 8.38
N ARG A 85 3.26 10.83 8.64
CA ARG A 85 2.60 9.99 9.65
C ARG A 85 2.64 8.49 9.31
N ALA A 86 2.79 8.16 8.02
CA ALA A 86 2.87 6.79 7.54
C ALA A 86 4.30 6.22 7.51
N ARG A 87 5.32 6.99 7.95
CA ARG A 87 6.71 6.53 8.00
C ARG A 87 6.93 5.43 9.03
N GLY A 88 7.87 4.57 8.75
CA GLY A 88 8.29 3.49 9.64
C GLY A 88 7.43 2.22 9.51
N MET A 89 7.84 1.20 10.26
CA MET A 89 7.17 -0.09 10.30
C MET A 89 6.23 -0.15 11.51
N ARG A 90 5.13 -0.87 11.35
CA ARG A 90 4.19 -1.20 12.42
C ARG A 90 3.86 -2.68 12.36
N MET A 91 3.83 -3.31 13.50
CA MET A 91 3.49 -4.72 13.65
C MET A 91 2.04 -4.81 14.11
N GLY A 92 1.26 -5.69 13.50
CA GLY A 92 -0.10 -5.95 13.94
C GLY A 92 -1.14 -5.94 12.83
N PHE A 93 -2.33 -6.43 13.18
CA PHE A 93 -3.48 -6.46 12.28
C PHE A 93 -4.26 -5.16 12.33
N ALA A 94 -4.69 -4.68 11.18
CA ALA A 94 -5.59 -3.54 11.09
C ALA A 94 -6.43 -3.61 9.81
N PRO A 95 -7.71 -3.17 9.87
CA PRO A 95 -8.66 -3.29 8.77
C PRO A 95 -8.45 -2.19 7.71
N LEU A 96 -7.33 -2.23 6.97
CA LEU A 96 -6.99 -1.22 5.95
C LEU A 96 -8.12 -1.00 4.96
N LEU A 97 -8.73 -2.06 4.47
CA LEU A 97 -9.74 -1.98 3.41
C LEU A 97 -11.08 -1.44 3.89
N ALA A 98 -11.34 -1.34 5.20
CA ALA A 98 -12.50 -0.62 5.73
C ALA A 98 -12.51 0.86 5.33
N LEU A 99 -11.34 1.45 5.05
CA LEU A 99 -11.24 2.83 4.54
C LEU A 99 -11.84 3.02 3.14
N LEU A 100 -12.12 1.95 2.40
CA LEU A 100 -12.79 2.05 1.10
C LEU A 100 -14.20 2.63 1.24
N GLU A 101 -14.91 2.32 2.32
CA GLU A 101 -16.24 2.89 2.60
C GLU A 101 -16.13 4.41 2.79
N GLU A 102 -15.14 4.89 3.55
CA GLU A 102 -14.91 6.32 3.74
C GLU A 102 -14.52 6.99 2.40
N ALA A 103 -13.65 6.36 1.62
CA ALA A 103 -13.23 6.88 0.32
C ALA A 103 -14.42 7.01 -0.65
N GLN A 104 -15.31 6.02 -0.68
CA GLN A 104 -16.54 6.06 -1.47
C GLN A 104 -17.52 7.13 -0.97
N ALA A 105 -17.74 7.24 0.34
CA ALA A 105 -18.59 8.28 0.93
C ALA A 105 -18.10 9.68 0.57
N ARG A 106 -16.78 9.88 0.47
CA ARG A 106 -16.13 11.13 0.03
C ARG A 106 -16.04 11.26 -1.49
N ARG A 107 -16.58 10.31 -2.26
CA ARG A 107 -16.59 10.28 -3.73
C ARG A 107 -15.20 10.36 -4.36
N PHE A 108 -14.22 9.75 -3.73
CA PHE A 108 -12.90 9.64 -4.31
C PHE A 108 -12.87 8.51 -5.35
N SER A 109 -12.51 8.84 -6.58
CA SER A 109 -12.42 7.88 -7.69
C SER A 109 -10.98 7.54 -8.09
N ARG A 110 -9.99 8.27 -7.56
CA ARG A 110 -8.57 8.01 -7.82
C ARG A 110 -7.84 7.79 -6.50
N LEU A 111 -7.44 6.56 -6.25
CA LEU A 111 -6.86 6.14 -4.97
C LEU A 111 -5.48 5.52 -5.16
N ALA A 112 -4.66 5.59 -4.10
CA ALA A 112 -3.55 4.66 -3.91
C ALA A 112 -3.72 3.90 -2.60
N VAL A 113 -3.27 2.64 -2.60
CA VAL A 113 -3.29 1.78 -1.42
C VAL A 113 -1.89 1.26 -1.15
N ILE A 114 -1.39 1.49 0.07
CA ILE A 114 -0.16 0.89 0.56
C ILE A 114 -0.55 -0.26 1.48
N GLY A 115 -0.26 -1.49 1.06
CA GLY A 115 -0.72 -2.66 1.80
C GLY A 115 0.23 -3.85 1.70
N ILE A 116 -0.01 -4.84 2.54
CA ILE A 116 0.68 -6.13 2.55
C ILE A 116 -0.03 -7.11 1.61
N PRO A 117 0.60 -8.23 1.20
CA PRO A 117 0.08 -9.11 0.14
C PRO A 117 -1.37 -9.57 0.33
N CYS A 118 -1.78 -9.95 1.54
CA CYS A 118 -3.15 -10.40 1.80
C CYS A 118 -4.19 -9.28 1.58
N GLN A 119 -3.88 -8.05 1.97
CA GLN A 119 -4.73 -6.88 1.77
C GLN A 119 -4.82 -6.53 0.27
N ILE A 120 -3.69 -6.57 -0.43
CA ILE A 120 -3.65 -6.31 -1.87
C ILE A 120 -4.43 -7.37 -2.64
N TYR A 121 -4.28 -8.64 -2.25
CA TYR A 121 -5.03 -9.73 -2.89
C TYR A 121 -6.55 -9.54 -2.74
N ALA A 122 -7.00 -9.18 -1.53
CA ALA A 122 -8.40 -8.87 -1.29
C ALA A 122 -8.87 -7.64 -2.08
N LEU A 123 -8.07 -6.56 -2.10
CA LEU A 123 -8.36 -5.36 -2.87
C LEU A 123 -8.54 -5.64 -4.37
N ARG A 124 -7.64 -6.44 -4.96
CA ARG A 124 -7.72 -6.81 -6.39
C ARG A 124 -8.98 -7.62 -6.72
N LYS A 125 -9.53 -8.37 -5.76
CA LYS A 125 -10.81 -9.08 -5.93
C LYS A 125 -12.03 -8.16 -5.93
N LEU A 126 -11.91 -7.01 -5.30
CA LEU A 126 -12.98 -6.02 -5.19
C LEU A 126 -12.87 -4.91 -6.24
N GLU A 127 -11.73 -4.79 -6.93
CA GLU A 127 -11.37 -3.63 -7.76
C GLU A 127 -12.46 -3.25 -8.77
N ASP A 128 -13.01 -4.24 -9.51
CA ASP A 128 -14.04 -4.00 -10.52
C ASP A 128 -15.36 -3.48 -9.91
N GLN A 129 -15.60 -3.74 -8.62
CA GLN A 129 -16.81 -3.33 -7.89
C GLN A 129 -16.69 -1.94 -7.28
N LEU A 130 -15.46 -1.41 -7.16
CA LEU A 130 -15.22 -0.14 -6.50
C LEU A 130 -15.54 1.07 -7.38
N GLY A 131 -15.67 0.91 -8.69
CA GLY A 131 -15.98 1.99 -9.63
C GLY A 131 -14.93 3.09 -9.66
N LEU A 132 -13.64 2.74 -9.47
CA LEU A 132 -12.55 3.70 -9.43
C LEU A 132 -12.05 4.05 -10.84
N ASP A 133 -11.82 5.34 -11.10
CA ASP A 133 -11.16 5.80 -12.33
C ASP A 133 -9.68 5.38 -12.37
N ARG A 134 -9.05 5.32 -11.19
CA ARG A 134 -7.64 4.95 -11.07
C ARG A 134 -7.33 4.37 -9.70
N LEU A 135 -6.65 3.23 -9.70
CA LEU A 135 -6.11 2.59 -8.51
C LEU A 135 -4.61 2.32 -8.67
N TYR A 136 -3.80 2.90 -7.79
CA TYR A 136 -2.39 2.55 -7.63
C TYR A 136 -2.23 1.65 -6.41
N VAL A 137 -1.46 0.58 -6.56
CA VAL A 137 -1.20 -0.35 -5.46
C VAL A 137 0.29 -0.40 -5.20
N ILE A 138 0.68 -0.08 -3.98
CA ILE A 138 2.06 -0.14 -3.50
C ILE A 138 2.14 -1.30 -2.51
N GLY A 139 2.69 -2.42 -2.98
CA GLY A 139 2.87 -3.62 -2.16
C GLY A 139 4.11 -3.51 -1.28
N THR A 140 3.96 -3.78 0.00
CA THR A 140 5.09 -3.97 0.91
C THR A 140 5.21 -5.45 1.26
N PRO A 141 6.43 -6.04 1.26
CA PRO A 141 6.59 -7.45 1.62
C PRO A 141 6.15 -7.69 3.06
N CYS A 142 5.59 -8.86 3.31
CA CYS A 142 5.19 -9.31 4.64
C CYS A 142 5.49 -10.80 4.75
N SER A 143 6.32 -11.16 5.70
CA SER A 143 6.62 -12.55 6.03
C SER A 143 5.74 -13.07 7.16
N ASP A 144 5.33 -12.18 8.05
CA ASP A 144 4.51 -12.51 9.22
C ASP A 144 3.79 -11.26 9.75
N ASN A 145 2.75 -11.49 10.54
CA ASN A 145 2.02 -10.46 11.26
C ASN A 145 1.50 -11.02 12.59
N THR A 146 1.45 -10.20 13.62
CA THR A 146 1.08 -10.61 14.96
C THR A 146 0.13 -9.61 15.62
N THR A 147 -0.48 -10.01 16.72
CA THR A 147 -1.22 -9.08 17.57
C THR A 147 -0.25 -8.34 18.48
N THR A 148 -0.55 -7.09 18.80
CA THR A 148 0.16 -6.30 19.83
C THR A 148 -0.44 -6.50 21.22
N GLU A 149 -1.48 -7.29 21.32
CA GLU A 149 -2.15 -7.66 22.60
C GLU A 149 -1.49 -8.92 23.15
N ASN A 150 -0.98 -8.84 24.37
CA ASN A 150 -0.48 -9.97 25.18
C ASN A 150 -1.60 -10.54 26.02
#